data_257d7db29cad0645271ee729b02d2bd1
#
_entry.id   257d7db29cad0645271ee729b02d2bd1
#
_cell.length_a   1.000
_cell.length_b   1.000
_cell.length_c   1.000
_cell.angle_alpha   90.00
_cell.angle_beta   90.00
_cell.angle_gamma   90.00
#
_symmetry.space_group_name_H-M   'P 1'
#
loop_
_entity.id
_entity.type
_entity.pdbx_description
1 polymer ?
#
loop_
_entity_poly.entity_id
_entity_poly.type
_entity_poly.pdbx_seq_one_letter_code
_entity_poly.pdbx_strand_id
1 'polypeptide(L)' 'IICKATVKGNVLVTDKACIQGNAVVMDDTVIRGYARISGNLTIGGCAVIYAHF' A
#
# COMPACT_ATOMS: atom_id res chain seq x y z
N ILE A 1 -1.92 3.02 7.74
CA ILE A 1 -2.47 4.38 7.65
C ILE A 1 -2.43 4.85 6.21
N ILE A 2 -3.54 5.33 5.73
CA ILE A 2 -3.68 5.77 4.34
C ILE A 2 -3.94 7.27 4.33
N CYS A 3 -3.09 8.03 3.66
CA CYS A 3 -3.22 9.48 3.54
C CYS A 3 -3.19 9.88 2.08
N LYS A 4 -4.29 10.39 1.57
CA LYS A 4 -4.41 10.90 0.20
C LYS A 4 -4.05 9.89 -0.89
N ALA A 5 -3.85 8.63 -0.52
CA ALA A 5 -3.57 7.59 -1.49
C ALA A 5 -4.87 7.03 -2.03
N THR A 6 -4.81 6.45 -3.22
CA THR A 6 -5.95 5.78 -3.82
C THR A 6 -5.80 4.28 -3.63
N VAL A 7 -6.80 3.67 -3.03
CA VAL A 7 -6.79 2.23 -2.78
C VAL A 7 -8.06 1.65 -3.38
N LYS A 8 -7.91 0.66 -4.26
CA LYS A 8 -9.04 0.03 -4.96
C LYS A 8 -8.88 -1.47 -4.97
N GLY A 9 -9.98 -2.15 -5.17
CA GLY A 9 -9.99 -3.59 -5.30
C GLY A 9 -9.85 -4.27 -3.96
N ASN A 10 -9.17 -5.40 -3.94
CA ASN A 10 -9.03 -6.22 -2.74
C ASN A 10 -7.73 -5.94 -2.00
N VAL A 11 -7.37 -4.69 -1.89
CA VAL A 11 -6.13 -4.30 -1.21
C VAL A 11 -6.27 -4.53 0.29
N LEU A 12 -5.26 -5.14 0.86
CA LEU A 12 -5.22 -5.34 2.30
C LEU A 12 -4.03 -4.57 2.87
N VAL A 13 -4.32 -3.62 3.73
CA VAL A 13 -3.29 -2.84 4.42
C VAL A 13 -3.42 -3.16 5.90
N THR A 14 -2.38 -3.75 6.47
CA THR A 14 -2.41 -4.21 7.84
C THR A 14 -1.21 -3.72 8.63
N ASP A 15 -1.26 -4.00 9.91
CA ASP A 15 -0.19 -3.67 10.85
C ASP A 15 0.05 -2.16 10.85
N LYS A 16 1.29 -1.75 10.76
CA LYS A 16 1.61 -0.32 10.79
C LYS A 16 2.03 0.21 9.43
N ALA A 17 1.53 -0.43 8.38
CA ALA A 17 1.81 0.03 7.03
C ALA A 17 1.22 1.43 6.81
N CYS A 18 1.92 2.22 6.02
CA CYS A 18 1.54 3.59 5.77
C CYS A 18 1.62 3.88 4.27
N ILE A 19 0.54 4.42 3.73
CA ILE A 19 0.47 4.80 2.32
C ILE A 19 0.17 6.29 2.26
N GLN A 20 1.02 7.04 1.59
CA GLN A 20 0.84 8.49 1.54
C GLN A 20 1.28 9.05 0.19
N GLY A 21 1.03 10.31 -0.01
CA GLY A 21 1.33 10.96 -1.26
C GLY A 21 0.29 10.65 -2.31
N ASN A 22 0.72 10.54 -3.56
CA ASN A 22 -0.17 10.22 -4.67
C ASN A 22 -0.08 8.77 -5.10
N ALA A 23 0.21 7.90 -4.15
CA ALA A 23 0.32 6.48 -4.45
C ALA A 23 -1.04 5.90 -4.82
N VAL A 24 -1.04 4.97 -5.76
CA VAL A 24 -2.23 4.25 -6.18
C VAL A 24 -1.98 2.77 -5.93
N VAL A 25 -2.83 2.17 -5.13
CA VAL A 25 -2.72 0.75 -4.81
C VAL A 25 -4.01 0.07 -5.24
N MET A 26 -3.92 -0.99 -6.04
CA MET A 26 -5.10 -1.60 -6.61
C MET A 26 -4.95 -3.11 -6.74
N ASP A 27 -6.05 -3.75 -7.11
CA ASP A 27 -6.15 -5.20 -7.33
C ASP A 27 -5.90 -5.97 -6.03
N ASP A 28 -5.12 -7.04 -6.07
CA ASP A 28 -4.95 -7.92 -4.91
C ASP A 28 -3.66 -7.65 -4.16
N THR A 29 -3.34 -6.40 -3.94
CA THR A 29 -2.12 -6.01 -3.25
C THR A 29 -2.26 -6.18 -1.74
N VAL A 30 -1.24 -6.73 -1.13
CA VAL A 30 -1.17 -6.87 0.32
C VAL A 30 -0.01 -6.04 0.84
N ILE A 31 -0.29 -5.14 1.76
CA ILE A 31 0.71 -4.27 2.35
C ILE A 31 0.69 -4.49 3.86
N ARG A 32 1.81 -4.90 4.40
CA ARG A 32 1.84 -5.31 5.80
C ARG A 32 3.16 -4.95 6.47
N GLY A 33 3.20 -5.14 7.77
CA GLY A 33 4.36 -4.83 8.57
C GLY A 33 4.53 -3.33 8.73
N TYR A 34 5.75 -2.87 8.53
CA TYR A 34 6.06 -1.45 8.62
C TYR A 34 6.29 -0.83 7.25
N ALA A 35 5.63 -1.36 6.24
CA ALA A 35 5.79 -0.86 4.88
C ALA A 35 5.37 0.60 4.80
N ARG A 36 6.12 1.37 4.06
CA ARG A 36 5.81 2.79 3.84
C ARG A 36 5.85 3.06 2.35
N ILE A 37 4.75 3.54 1.85
CA ILE A 37 4.60 3.84 0.43
C ILE A 37 4.31 5.33 0.31
N SER A 38 5.14 6.01 -0.44
CA SER A 38 4.99 7.45 -0.61
C SER A 38 5.36 7.86 -2.03
N GLY A 39 5.01 9.07 -2.38
CA GLY A 39 5.30 9.61 -3.70
C GLY A 39 4.28 9.15 -4.73
N ASN A 40 4.69 9.11 -5.99
CA ASN A 40 3.80 8.79 -7.10
C ASN A 40 3.99 7.35 -7.56
N LEU A 41 3.65 6.42 -6.70
CA LEU A 41 3.79 5.00 -7.02
C LEU A 41 2.46 4.41 -7.44
N THR A 42 2.51 3.49 -8.39
CA THR A 42 1.35 2.72 -8.78
C THR A 42 1.65 1.25 -8.50
N ILE A 43 0.84 0.63 -7.67
CA ILE A 43 1.02 -0.75 -7.26
C ILE A 43 -0.24 -1.51 -7.63
N GLY A 44 -0.09 -2.60 -8.36
CA GLY A 44 -1.24 -3.39 -8.78
C GLY A 44 -0.88 -4.85 -8.94
N GLY A 45 -1.86 -5.62 -9.39
CA GLY A 45 -1.71 -7.04 -9.57
C GLY A 45 -1.73 -7.76 -8.24
N CYS A 46 -0.88 -8.77 -8.09
CA CYS A 46 -0.81 -9.58 -6.88
C CYS A 46 0.44 -9.24 -6.06
N ALA A 47 0.72 -7.98 -5.90
CA ALA A 47 1.92 -7.56 -5.18
C ALA A 47 1.76 -7.78 -3.68
N VAL A 48 2.83 -8.17 -3.05
CA VAL A 48 2.88 -8.27 -1.60
C VAL A 48 4.03 -7.41 -1.12
N ILE A 49 3.72 -6.43 -0.32
CA ILE A 49 4.72 -5.49 0.18
C ILE A 49 4.83 -5.69 1.68
N TYR A 50 6.01 -6.06 2.11
CA TYR A 50 6.27 -6.34 3.51
C TYR A 50 7.58 -5.71 3.90
N ALA A 51 7.54 -4.83 4.86
CA ALA A 51 8.75 -4.24 5.41
C ALA A 51 8.87 -4.64 6.88
N HIS A 52 10.04 -5.04 7.25
CA HIS A 52 10.33 -5.49 8.60
C HIS A 52 11.23 -4.47 9.28
N PHE A 53 10.83 -4.06 10.44
CA PHE A 53 11.56 -3.00 11.15
C PHE A 53 12.49 -3.54 12.21
#